data_7786e7f3f038ca4a9f284d32aa3c41fe
#
_entry.id   7786e7f3f038ca4a9f284d32aa3c41fe
#
_cell.length_a   1.000
_cell.length_b   1.000
_cell.length_c   1.000
_cell.angle_alpha   90.00
_cell.angle_beta   90.00
_cell.angle_gamma   90.00
#
_symmetry.space_group_name_H-M   'P 1'
#
loop_
_entity.id
_entity.type
_entity.pdbx_description
1 polymer ?
#
loop_
_entity_poly.entity_id
_entity_poly.type
_entity_poly.pdbx_seq_one_letter_code
_entity_poly.pdbx_strand_id
1 'polypeptide(L)' 'MSQGKIIKVSGPLVVASGMQEANIQDICHVGNLGLIGEIIEMRQDEASIQVYEETSGLGPGEPVETTGSPLSV' A
#
# COMPACT_ATOMS: atom_id res chain seq x y z
N MET A 1 7.24 -3.18 -11.77
CA MET A 1 6.32 -3.19 -10.64
C MET A 1 7.06 -2.83 -9.38
N SER A 2 6.45 -1.97 -8.57
CA SER A 2 7.03 -1.60 -7.29
C SER A 2 6.57 -2.55 -6.20
N GLN A 3 7.50 -2.91 -5.35
CA GLN A 3 7.20 -3.73 -4.20
C GLN A 3 7.82 -3.10 -2.97
N GLY A 4 7.01 -2.83 -1.97
CA GLY A 4 7.48 -2.25 -0.74
C GLY A 4 7.15 -3.13 0.43
N LYS A 5 7.37 -2.59 1.62
CA LYS A 5 7.07 -3.29 2.87
C LYS A 5 6.33 -2.36 3.80
N ILE A 6 5.39 -2.91 4.54
CA ILE A 6 4.65 -2.15 5.53
C ILE A 6 5.60 -1.76 6.66
N ILE A 7 5.58 -0.47 7.02
CA ILE A 7 6.35 0.01 8.16
C ILE A 7 5.43 0.46 9.29
N LYS A 8 4.16 0.70 9.01
CA LYS A 8 3.21 1.16 10.03
C LYS A 8 1.79 0.84 9.59
N VAL A 9 0.96 0.46 10.53
CA VAL A 9 -0.47 0.26 10.30
C VAL A 9 -1.21 1.09 11.34
N SER A 10 -2.13 1.93 10.89
CA SER A 10 -2.90 2.79 11.78
C SER A 10 -4.33 2.82 11.29
N GLY A 11 -5.18 1.96 11.88
CA GLY A 11 -6.55 1.83 11.41
C GLY A 11 -6.59 1.39 9.96
N PRO A 12 -7.37 2.07 9.12
CA PRO A 12 -7.44 1.71 7.70
C PRO A 12 -6.24 2.22 6.90
N LEU A 13 -5.32 2.94 7.54
CA LEU A 13 -4.18 3.54 6.86
C LEU A 13 -2.94 2.69 7.06
N VAL A 14 -2.25 2.41 5.97
CA VAL A 14 -1.01 1.65 5.99
C VAL A 14 0.08 2.51 5.37
N VAL A 15 1.24 2.55 6.01
CA VAL A 15 2.41 3.24 5.45
C VAL A 15 3.41 2.18 5.04
N ALA A 16 3.86 2.25 3.81
CA ALA A 16 4.82 1.31 3.25
C ALA A 16 6.04 2.05 2.72
N SER A 17 7.21 1.45 2.88
CA SER A 17 8.45 1.99 2.34
C SER A 17 8.83 1.24 1.07
N GLY A 18 9.80 1.79 0.32
CA GLY A 18 10.25 1.15 -0.91
C GLY A 18 9.29 1.34 -2.06
N MET A 19 8.48 2.39 -2.02
CA MET A 19 7.42 2.62 -2.99
C MET A 19 7.77 3.76 -3.94
N GLN A 20 9.03 3.93 -4.26
CA GLN A 20 9.50 5.08 -5.05
C GLN A 20 8.86 5.16 -6.42
N GLU A 21 8.56 4.02 -7.02
CA GLU A 21 8.01 3.99 -8.37
C GLU A 21 6.51 4.06 -8.41
N ALA A 22 5.87 4.09 -7.24
CA ALA A 22 4.43 4.15 -7.18
C ALA A 22 3.94 5.58 -7.32
N ASN A 23 2.69 5.73 -7.67
CA ASN A 23 2.06 7.04 -7.84
C ASN A 23 0.81 7.14 -7.00
N ILE A 24 0.45 8.39 -6.65
CA ILE A 24 -0.81 8.63 -5.96
C ILE A 24 -1.94 8.10 -6.84
N GLN A 25 -2.92 7.47 -6.21
CA GLN A 25 -4.09 6.84 -6.83
C GLN A 25 -3.81 5.47 -7.42
N ASP A 26 -2.57 4.99 -7.38
CA ASP A 26 -2.30 3.62 -7.78
C ASP A 26 -2.97 2.65 -6.80
N ILE A 27 -3.41 1.53 -7.34
CA ILE A 27 -4.00 0.47 -6.53
C ILE A 27 -2.90 -0.49 -6.11
N CYS A 28 -2.95 -0.89 -4.85
CA CYS A 28 -1.96 -1.79 -4.27
C CYS A 28 -2.62 -3.02 -3.69
N HIS A 29 -1.84 -4.09 -3.67
CA HIS A 29 -2.18 -5.28 -2.90
C HIS A 29 -1.33 -5.25 -1.63
N VAL A 30 -1.97 -5.17 -0.48
CA VAL A 30 -1.30 -4.89 0.78
C VAL A 30 -1.27 -6.14 1.65
N GLY A 31 -0.07 -6.49 2.11
CA GLY A 31 0.11 -7.62 3.02
C GLY A 31 0.08 -8.95 2.31
N ASN A 32 0.30 -10.02 3.08
CA ASN A 32 0.30 -11.37 2.54
C ASN A 32 -1.06 -11.79 2.04
N LEU A 33 -2.12 -11.17 2.55
CA LEU A 33 -3.48 -11.48 2.13
C LEU A 33 -3.87 -10.74 0.85
N GLY A 34 -3.06 -9.78 0.41
CA GLY A 34 -3.34 -9.05 -0.81
C GLY A 34 -4.56 -8.15 -0.72
N LEU A 35 -4.71 -7.44 0.40
CA LEU A 35 -5.84 -6.54 0.58
C LEU A 35 -5.74 -5.37 -0.39
N ILE A 36 -6.88 -4.93 -0.88
CA ILE A 36 -6.93 -3.85 -1.87
C ILE A 36 -6.82 -2.51 -1.16
N GLY A 37 -5.91 -1.67 -1.64
CA GLY A 37 -5.76 -0.32 -1.11
C GLY A 37 -5.38 0.65 -2.21
N GLU A 38 -5.52 1.92 -1.91
CA GLU A 38 -5.20 3.00 -2.83
C GLU A 38 -4.19 3.93 -2.20
N ILE A 39 -3.16 4.32 -2.97
CA ILE A 39 -2.16 5.26 -2.50
C ILE A 39 -2.78 6.65 -2.47
N ILE A 40 -2.80 7.26 -1.30
CA ILE A 40 -3.39 8.58 -1.14
C ILE A 40 -2.34 9.66 -0.91
N GLU A 41 -1.12 9.26 -0.58
CA GLU A 41 -0.05 10.21 -0.36
C GLU A 41 1.29 9.54 -0.61
N MET A 42 2.21 10.27 -1.22
CA MET A 42 3.58 9.81 -1.42
C MET A 42 4.52 10.79 -0.73
N ARG A 43 5.51 10.24 -0.04
CA ARG A 43 6.54 11.05 0.61
C ARG A 43 7.86 10.35 0.46
N GLN A 44 8.67 10.80 -0.50
CA GLN A 44 9.92 10.15 -0.85
C GLN A 44 9.63 8.71 -1.27
N ASP A 45 10.16 7.72 -0.57
CA ASP A 45 9.90 6.33 -0.91
C ASP A 45 8.79 5.70 -0.08
N GLU A 46 8.09 6.51 0.71
CA GLU A 46 6.99 6.02 1.54
C GLU A 46 5.65 6.37 0.92
N ALA A 47 4.76 5.42 0.94
CA ALA A 47 3.40 5.62 0.45
C ALA A 47 2.42 5.42 1.58
N SER A 48 1.47 6.34 1.69
CA SER A 48 0.33 6.17 2.58
C SER A 48 -0.79 5.57 1.77
N ILE A 49 -1.29 4.43 2.24
CA ILE A 49 -2.24 3.63 1.49
C ILE A 49 -3.51 3.50 2.31
N GLN A 50 -4.63 3.86 1.73
CA GLN A 50 -5.92 3.63 2.35
C GLN A 50 -6.43 2.27 1.91
N VAL A 51 -6.55 1.35 2.87
CA VAL A 51 -6.98 -0.01 2.58
C VAL A 51 -8.49 -0.08 2.74
N TYR A 52 -9.13 -0.72 1.77
CA TYR A 52 -10.58 -0.80 1.73
C TYR A 52 -11.13 -1.93 2.60
N GLU A 53 -10.26 -2.81 3.06
CA GLU A 53 -10.67 -3.96 3.84
C GLU A 53 -10.11 -3.86 5.25
N GLU A 54 -10.48 -4.83 6.08
CA GLU A 54 -10.02 -4.86 7.47
C GLU A 54 -8.52 -5.08 7.52
N THR A 55 -7.82 -4.22 8.26
CA THR A 55 -6.37 -4.29 8.37
C THR A 55 -5.86 -4.99 9.62
N SER A 56 -6.76 -5.57 10.41
CA SER A 56 -6.38 -6.12 11.71
C SER A 56 -5.36 -7.25 11.59
N GLY A 57 -5.27 -7.89 10.44
CA GLY A 57 -4.30 -8.94 10.22
C GLY A 57 -2.97 -8.49 9.63
N LEU A 58 -2.81 -7.20 9.41
CA LEU A 58 -1.58 -6.67 8.80
C LEU A 58 -0.59 -6.25 9.87
N GLY A 59 0.69 -6.31 9.51
CA GLY A 59 1.74 -5.87 10.41
C GLY A 59 2.97 -5.40 9.64
N PRO A 60 3.89 -4.73 10.35
CA PRO A 60 5.14 -4.28 9.70
C PRO A 60 5.91 -5.45 9.10
N GLY A 61 6.55 -5.20 7.97
CA GLY A 61 7.33 -6.20 7.29
C GLY A 61 6.59 -6.96 6.22
N GLU A 62 5.27 -6.87 6.18
CA GLU A 62 4.51 -7.54 5.13
C GLU A 62 4.66 -6.81 3.80
N PRO A 63 4.57 -7.53 2.68
CA PRO A 63 4.81 -6.92 1.38
C PRO A 63 3.65 -6.05 0.92
N VAL A 64 3.98 -5.04 0.14
CA VAL A 64 3.00 -4.20 -0.55
C VAL A 64 3.40 -4.15 -2.00
N GLU A 65 2.45 -4.44 -2.88
CA GLU A 65 2.73 -4.53 -4.31
C GLU A 65 1.77 -3.61 -5.06
N THR A 66 2.34 -2.77 -5.95
CA THR A 66 1.50 -1.92 -6.77
C THR A 66 1.12 -2.65 -8.04
N THR A 67 -0.05 -2.33 -8.58
CA THR A 67 -0.47 -2.89 -9.86
C THR A 67 0.08 -2.08 -11.02
N GLY A 68 0.60 -0.89 -10.75
CA GLY A 68 1.10 -0.01 -11.79
C GLY A 68 0.01 0.75 -12.52
N SER A 69 -1.20 0.70 -12.04
CA SER A 69 -2.30 1.43 -12.68
C SER A 69 -3.33 1.84 -11.64
N PRO A 70 -4.07 2.92 -11.92
CA PRO A 70 -5.13 3.33 -11.02
C PRO A 70 -6.29 2.35 -11.07
N LEU A 71 -7.21 2.51 -10.14
CA LEU A 71 -8.40 1.69 -10.11
C LEU A 71 -9.20 1.93 -11.39
N SER A 72 -9.41 0.86 -12.12
CA SER A 72 -10.20 0.95 -13.33
C SER A 72 -10.91 -0.37 -13.53
N VAL A 73 -11.90 -0.32 -14.36
CA VAL A 73 -12.67 -1.52 -14.65
C VAL A 73 -12.40 -2.00 -16.05
#